data_b33ac9fe7a7314ce9fa9d79d95f0fd52
#
_entry.id   b33ac9fe7a7314ce9fa9d79d95f0fd52
#
_cell.length_a   1.000
_cell.length_b   1.000
_cell.length_c   1.000
_cell.angle_alpha   90.00
_cell.angle_beta   90.00
_cell.angle_gamma   90.00
#
_symmetry.space_group_name_H-M   'P 1'
#
loop_
_entity.id
_entity.type
_entity.pdbx_description
1 polymer ?
#
loop_
_entity_poly.entity_id
_entity_poly.type
_entity_poly.pdbx_seq_one_letter_code
_entity_poly.pdbx_strand_id
1 'polypeptide(L)'
;PDSQWAALREAQAEALHVDNTGMVVAIDLGVSYDIHPKNKQEVAKRFATLALANTYHQGEYIMPACQSYNISGKKLTLTFNTEIQATATKYMGLLESPNPLKIELIIL
;
A
#
# COMPACT_ATOMS: atom_id res chain seq x y z
N PRO A 1 -10.77 12.83 12.38
CA PRO A 1 -11.96 12.09 11.97
C PRO A 1 -11.55 10.72 11.51
N ASP A 2 -12.10 9.68 12.13
CA ASP A 2 -11.79 8.30 11.78
C ASP A 2 -12.29 8.00 10.37
N SER A 3 -11.41 7.55 9.50
CA SER A 3 -11.78 7.22 8.13
C SER A 3 -12.40 5.83 8.08
N GLN A 4 -13.67 5.73 7.83
CA GLN A 4 -14.37 4.45 7.62
C GLN A 4 -13.73 3.64 6.49
N TRP A 5 -13.17 4.30 5.47
CA TRP A 5 -12.45 3.65 4.38
C TRP A 5 -11.13 3.01 4.82
N ALA A 6 -10.44 3.60 5.79
CA ALA A 6 -9.23 3.00 6.35
C ALA A 6 -9.58 1.73 7.13
N ALA A 7 -10.60 1.78 7.99
CA ALA A 7 -11.08 0.61 8.73
C ALA A 7 -11.58 -0.51 7.80
N LEU A 8 -12.27 -0.16 6.70
CA LEU A 8 -12.69 -1.14 5.69
C LEU A 8 -11.49 -1.84 5.03
N ARG A 9 -10.47 -1.09 4.65
CA ARG A 9 -9.26 -1.68 4.05
C ARG A 9 -8.51 -2.59 5.02
N GLU A 10 -8.45 -2.21 6.29
CA GLU A 10 -7.88 -3.04 7.34
C GLU A 10 -8.65 -4.35 7.50
N ALA A 11 -9.98 -4.29 7.58
CA ALA A 11 -10.83 -5.47 7.63
C ALA A 11 -10.71 -6.36 6.37
N GLN A 12 -10.54 -5.75 5.20
CA GLN A 12 -10.27 -6.51 3.96
C GLN A 12 -8.91 -7.22 4.02
N ALA A 13 -7.89 -6.61 4.62
CA ALA A 13 -6.57 -7.22 4.76
C ALA A 13 -6.58 -8.45 5.68
N GLU A 14 -7.52 -8.54 6.64
CA GLU A 14 -7.71 -9.73 7.47
C GLU A 14 -8.05 -10.98 6.66
N ALA A 15 -8.63 -10.83 5.45
CA ALA A 15 -8.89 -11.96 4.57
C ALA A 15 -7.61 -12.69 4.12
N LEU A 16 -6.45 -12.04 4.19
CA LEU A 16 -5.15 -12.66 3.85
C LEU A 16 -4.71 -13.74 4.84
N HIS A 17 -5.37 -13.86 6.00
CA HIS A 17 -5.17 -14.98 6.93
C HIS A 17 -5.86 -16.28 6.46
N VAL A 18 -6.70 -16.19 5.44
CA VAL A 18 -7.36 -17.35 4.83
C VAL A 18 -6.47 -17.92 3.73
N ASP A 19 -6.21 -19.22 3.76
CA ASP A 19 -5.38 -19.88 2.76
C ASP A 19 -5.91 -19.66 1.33
N ASN A 20 -5.00 -19.54 0.39
CA ASN A 20 -5.29 -19.36 -1.03
C ASN A 20 -6.08 -18.09 -1.38
N THR A 21 -5.98 -17.08 -0.55
CA THR A 21 -6.51 -15.74 -0.84
C THR A 21 -5.40 -14.78 -1.24
N GLY A 22 -5.78 -13.71 -1.92
CA GLY A 22 -4.86 -12.64 -2.28
C GLY A 22 -5.59 -11.31 -2.42
N MET A 23 -4.87 -10.23 -2.24
CA MET A 23 -5.41 -8.87 -2.31
C MET A 23 -4.51 -7.98 -3.15
N VAL A 24 -5.12 -7.07 -3.90
CA VAL A 24 -4.43 -5.96 -4.53
C VAL A 24 -4.99 -4.64 -4.01
N VAL A 25 -4.11 -3.66 -3.85
CA VAL A 25 -4.51 -2.31 -3.42
C VAL A 25 -4.78 -1.47 -4.66
N ALA A 26 -5.89 -0.74 -4.66
CA ALA A 26 -6.34 0.11 -5.78
C ALA A 26 -6.66 1.56 -5.35
N ILE A 27 -6.17 2.00 -4.19
CA ILE A 27 -6.46 3.32 -3.62
C ILE A 27 -5.97 4.47 -4.51
N ASP A 28 -4.90 4.27 -5.24
CA ASP A 28 -4.30 5.21 -6.19
C ASP A 28 -5.03 5.28 -7.53
N LEU A 29 -5.94 4.34 -7.80
CA LEU A 29 -6.68 4.21 -9.06
C LEU A 29 -8.11 4.77 -8.96
N GLY A 30 -8.53 5.10 -7.75
CA GLY A 30 -9.85 5.63 -7.47
C GLY A 30 -9.96 7.15 -7.65
N VAL A 31 -11.16 7.65 -7.54
CA VAL A 31 -11.48 9.08 -7.44
C VAL A 31 -12.35 9.32 -6.20
N SER A 32 -12.19 10.45 -5.54
CA SER A 32 -12.78 10.70 -4.22
C SER A 32 -14.31 10.75 -4.17
N TYR A 33 -14.96 10.92 -5.33
CA TYR A 33 -16.42 11.07 -5.45
C TYR A 33 -17.10 9.90 -6.15
N ASP A 34 -16.35 8.84 -6.53
CA ASP A 34 -16.89 7.67 -7.23
C ASP A 34 -16.19 6.39 -6.72
N ILE A 35 -16.98 5.45 -6.23
CA ILE A 35 -16.45 4.15 -5.77
C ILE A 35 -16.03 3.23 -6.91
N HIS A 36 -16.34 3.59 -8.17
CA HIS A 36 -16.01 2.79 -9.34
C HIS A 36 -14.73 3.31 -9.99
N PRO A 37 -13.58 2.69 -9.79
CA PRO A 37 -12.35 3.12 -10.44
C PRO A 37 -12.47 3.02 -11.96
N LYS A 38 -12.17 4.11 -12.66
CA LYS A 38 -12.25 4.16 -14.13
C LYS A 38 -11.14 3.34 -14.78
N ASN A 39 -9.97 3.28 -14.17
CA ASN A 39 -8.83 2.52 -14.67
C ASN A 39 -8.93 1.03 -14.33
N LYS A 40 -9.87 0.34 -14.96
CA LYS A 40 -10.09 -1.11 -14.78
C LYS A 40 -8.90 -1.94 -15.26
N GLN A 41 -8.19 -1.47 -16.27
CA GLN A 41 -7.05 -2.18 -16.83
C GLN A 41 -5.91 -2.33 -15.82
N GLU A 42 -5.59 -1.28 -15.09
CA GLU A 42 -4.52 -1.35 -14.07
C GLU A 42 -4.94 -2.24 -12.89
N VAL A 43 -6.20 -2.18 -12.47
CA VAL A 43 -6.73 -3.12 -11.46
C VAL A 43 -6.58 -4.57 -11.93
N ALA A 44 -7.01 -4.86 -13.16
CA ALA A 44 -6.91 -6.21 -13.75
C ALA A 44 -5.45 -6.68 -13.87
N LYS A 45 -4.53 -5.79 -14.26
CA LYS A 45 -3.11 -6.09 -14.34
C LYS A 45 -2.52 -6.49 -12.98
N ARG A 46 -2.86 -5.77 -11.91
CA ARG A 46 -2.43 -6.12 -10.55
C ARG A 46 -2.93 -7.50 -10.13
N PHE A 47 -4.20 -7.81 -10.40
CA PHE A 47 -4.74 -9.16 -10.15
C PHE A 47 -4.08 -10.23 -11.00
N ALA A 48 -3.79 -9.95 -12.26
CA ALA A 48 -3.09 -10.90 -13.12
C ALA A 48 -1.66 -11.19 -12.60
N THR A 49 -0.92 -10.16 -12.19
CA THR A 49 0.41 -10.33 -11.59
C THR A 49 0.35 -11.17 -10.32
N LEU A 50 -0.60 -10.90 -9.43
CA LEU A 50 -0.84 -11.67 -8.22
C LEU A 50 -1.15 -13.15 -8.53
N ALA A 51 -2.05 -13.40 -9.48
CA ALA A 51 -2.42 -14.76 -9.88
C ALA A 51 -1.25 -15.51 -10.52
N LEU A 52 -0.48 -14.86 -11.39
CA LEU A 52 0.71 -15.44 -12.01
C LEU A 52 1.71 -15.86 -10.95
N ALA A 53 2.00 -15.01 -9.97
CA ALA A 53 2.95 -15.32 -8.91
C ALA A 53 2.42 -16.43 -7.97
N ASN A 54 1.22 -16.26 -7.42
CA ASN A 54 0.75 -17.13 -6.34
C ASN A 54 0.15 -18.46 -6.82
N THR A 55 -0.53 -18.45 -7.98
CA THR A 55 -1.23 -19.64 -8.48
C THR A 55 -0.43 -20.38 -9.54
N TYR A 56 0.22 -19.65 -10.42
CA TYR A 56 0.97 -20.22 -11.55
C TYR A 56 2.47 -20.30 -11.31
N HIS A 57 2.96 -19.78 -10.18
CA HIS A 57 4.38 -19.73 -9.82
C HIS A 57 5.28 -19.08 -10.88
N GLN A 58 4.75 -18.04 -11.55
CA GLN A 58 5.42 -17.27 -12.57
C GLN A 58 5.60 -15.84 -12.11
N GLY A 59 6.87 -15.43 -11.95
CA GLY A 59 7.21 -14.11 -11.46
C GLY A 59 7.04 -13.95 -9.94
N GLU A 60 6.99 -12.72 -9.49
CA GLU A 60 6.88 -12.35 -8.08
C GLU A 60 5.81 -11.27 -7.89
N TYR A 61 5.06 -11.35 -6.82
CA TYR A 61 4.16 -10.31 -6.36
C TYR A 61 4.37 -10.06 -4.87
N ILE A 62 4.82 -8.86 -4.54
CA ILE A 62 4.99 -8.43 -3.15
C ILE A 62 4.06 -7.24 -2.92
N MET A 63 3.10 -7.40 -2.03
CA MET A 63 2.28 -6.29 -1.57
C MET A 63 3.06 -5.50 -0.50
N PRO A 64 3.32 -4.20 -0.70
CA PRO A 64 3.99 -3.40 0.30
C PRO A 64 3.18 -3.35 1.60
N ALA A 65 3.79 -3.75 2.69
CA ALA A 65 3.19 -3.71 4.02
C ALA A 65 4.12 -3.01 5.01
N CYS A 66 3.59 -2.10 5.80
CA CYS A 66 4.33 -1.47 6.88
C CYS A 66 4.56 -2.50 7.99
N GLN A 67 5.82 -2.80 8.28
CA GLN A 67 6.23 -3.77 9.31
C GLN A 67 6.40 -3.14 10.68
N SER A 68 6.86 -1.89 10.70
CA SER A 68 7.10 -1.18 11.94
C SER A 68 7.12 0.33 11.72
N TYR A 69 6.93 1.07 12.82
CA TYR A 69 7.12 2.51 12.82
C TYR A 69 7.95 2.95 14.03
N ASN A 70 8.58 4.12 13.91
CA ASN A 70 9.29 4.76 14.98
C ASN A 70 9.03 6.27 14.96
N ILE A 71 8.79 6.86 16.13
CA ILE A 71 8.60 8.29 16.28
C ILE A 71 9.78 8.84 17.10
N SER A 72 10.48 9.82 16.55
CA SER A 72 11.57 10.53 17.20
C SER A 72 11.37 12.04 17.06
N GLY A 73 10.97 12.71 18.13
CA GLY A 73 10.55 14.11 18.09
C GLY A 73 9.36 14.30 17.15
N LYS A 74 9.57 15.09 16.10
CA LYS A 74 8.55 15.34 15.05
C LYS A 74 8.71 14.44 13.81
N LYS A 75 9.60 13.46 13.86
CA LYS A 75 9.85 12.56 12.73
C LYS A 75 9.20 11.21 12.97
N LEU A 76 8.33 10.79 12.02
CA LEU A 76 7.77 9.44 11.93
C LEU A 76 8.53 8.69 10.83
N THR A 77 9.11 7.56 11.19
CA THR A 77 9.75 6.63 10.24
C THR A 77 8.88 5.39 10.11
N LEU A 78 8.46 5.06 8.89
CA LEU A 78 7.76 3.81 8.55
C LEU A 78 8.73 2.87 7.86
N THR A 79 8.75 1.60 8.26
CA THR A 79 9.57 0.55 7.64
C THR A 79 8.68 -0.47 6.96
N PHE A 80 9.00 -0.82 5.72
CA PHE A 80 8.22 -1.72 4.87
C PHE A 80 8.96 -3.04 4.61
N ASN A 81 8.22 -4.06 4.18
CA ASN A 81 8.72 -5.38 3.80
C ASN A 81 9.41 -5.42 2.43
N THR A 82 9.25 -4.39 1.62
CA THR A 82 9.84 -4.28 0.28
C THR A 82 10.23 -2.83 -0.01
N GLU A 83 11.06 -2.64 -1.02
CA GLU A 83 11.38 -1.31 -1.52
C GLU A 83 10.13 -0.57 -1.98
N ILE A 84 10.05 0.69 -1.64
CA ILE A 84 8.93 1.55 -1.97
C ILE A 84 9.43 2.85 -2.60
N GLN A 85 8.70 3.33 -3.59
CA GLN A 85 8.85 4.68 -4.10
C GLN A 85 7.69 5.53 -3.57
N ALA A 86 7.99 6.49 -2.73
CA ALA A 86 7.01 7.47 -2.31
C ALA A 86 6.94 8.58 -3.38
N THR A 87 5.80 8.71 -4.03
CA THR A 87 5.50 9.91 -4.80
C THR A 87 5.23 11.04 -3.81
N ALA A 88 6.05 12.09 -3.85
CA ALA A 88 5.89 13.25 -2.98
C ALA A 88 4.47 13.81 -3.10
N THR A 89 3.74 13.80 -2.00
CA THR A 89 2.44 14.44 -1.95
C THR A 89 2.59 15.85 -1.38
N LYS A 90 1.89 16.79 -1.98
CA LYS A 90 1.88 18.22 -1.62
C LYS A 90 1.51 18.50 -0.15
N TYR A 91 1.02 17.51 0.57
CA TYR A 91 0.39 17.67 1.89
C TYR A 91 1.15 16.99 3.03
N MET A 92 2.25 16.30 2.76
CA MET A 92 3.05 15.63 3.79
C MET A 92 4.50 16.05 3.62
N GLY A 93 5.13 16.47 4.71
CA GLY A 93 6.57 16.72 4.76
C GLY A 93 7.35 15.42 4.59
N LEU A 94 7.30 14.86 3.38
CA LEU A 94 8.03 13.66 3.04
C LEU A 94 9.51 14.02 2.95
N LEU A 95 10.34 13.31 3.72
CA LEU A 95 11.78 13.35 3.61
C LEU A 95 12.22 12.16 2.76
N GLU A 96 13.14 12.41 1.82
CA GLU A 96 13.83 11.33 1.13
C GLU A 96 14.63 10.51 2.15
N SER A 97 14.33 9.23 2.26
CA SER A 97 15.11 8.31 3.06
C SER A 97 16.19 7.67 2.18
N PRO A 98 17.46 7.63 2.63
CA PRO A 98 18.49 6.90 1.92
C PRO A 98 18.26 5.38 1.94
N ASN A 99 17.34 4.90 2.75
CA ASN A 99 16.96 3.50 2.84
C ASN A 99 15.68 3.27 2.03
N PRO A 100 15.72 2.47 0.93
CA PRO A 100 14.57 2.25 0.06
C PRO A 100 13.41 1.52 0.74
N LEU A 101 13.64 0.90 1.90
CA LEU A 101 12.60 0.26 2.71
C LEU A 101 11.90 1.21 3.68
N LYS A 102 12.27 2.49 3.71
CA LYS A 102 11.77 3.44 4.71
C LYS A 102 11.17 4.69 4.09
N ILE A 103 10.07 5.14 4.68
CA ILE A 103 9.51 6.49 4.47
C ILE A 103 9.69 7.28 5.75
N GLU A 104 10.18 8.50 5.64
CA GLU A 104 10.28 9.45 6.73
C GLU A 104 9.30 10.62 6.52
N LEU A 105 8.52 10.93 7.54
CA LEU A 105 7.50 11.98 7.54
C LEU A 105 7.75 12.94 8.68
N ILE A 106 7.54 14.24 8.44
CA ILE A 106 7.53 15.25 9.52
C ILE A 106 6.09 15.38 10.03
N ILE A 107 5.91 15.20 11.32
CA ILE A 107 4.65 15.46 12.03
C ILE A 107 4.60 16.96 12.35
N LEU A 108 3.68 17.68 11.75
CA LEU A 108 3.47 19.13 11.95
C LEU A 108 2.76 19.41 13.26
#